data_997a63a2e3fe0f3b0bdd3ecd465f4943
#
_entry.id   997a63a2e3fe0f3b0bdd3ecd465f4943
#
_cell.length_a   1.000
_cell.length_b   1.000
_cell.length_c   1.000
_cell.angle_alpha   90.00
_cell.angle_beta   90.00
_cell.angle_gamma   90.00
#
_symmetry.space_group_name_H-M   'P 1'
#
loop_
_entity.id
_entity.type
_entity.pdbx_description
1 polymer ?
#
loop_
_entity_poly.entity_id
_entity_poly.type
_entity_poly.pdbx_seq_one_letter_code
_entity_poly.pdbx_strand_id
1 'polypeptide(L)'
;MAPTARELLAEAAAAGEDLETVARGLLERLAQLTGLSSTYLAETRLREDEQYILFSYNSSQIFHIPEGVTLPWSEAVCRFVVEGAPNYSKDVPKAFPKSSVARLLEIRTFVSYPVFAADGKFFGTLCGASKGEVDIENEILELMRECARLLGQRVHRTPANP
;
A
#
# COMPACT_ATOMS: atom_id res chain seq x y z
N MET A 1 19.57 14.85 17.83
CA MET A 1 18.38 15.27 17.07
C MET A 1 17.73 14.03 16.44
N ALA A 2 16.44 13.88 16.63
CA ALA A 2 15.71 12.73 16.09
C ALA A 2 15.68 12.80 14.55
N PRO A 3 15.77 11.67 13.84
CA PRO A 3 15.67 11.68 12.38
C PRO A 3 14.27 12.09 11.93
N THR A 4 14.22 12.75 10.77
CA THR A 4 12.95 13.14 10.16
C THR A 4 12.27 11.91 9.53
N ALA A 5 10.98 12.04 9.21
CA ALA A 5 10.25 10.99 8.49
C ALA A 5 10.96 10.66 7.17
N ARG A 6 11.38 11.68 6.42
CA ARG A 6 12.10 11.50 5.15
C ARG A 6 13.41 10.73 5.35
N GLU A 7 14.15 11.05 6.40
CA GLU A 7 15.41 10.35 6.70
C GLU A 7 15.17 8.89 7.05
N LEU A 8 14.14 8.60 7.84
CA LEU A 8 13.81 7.22 8.21
C LEU A 8 13.41 6.39 6.98
N LEU A 9 12.64 6.97 6.08
CA LEU A 9 12.24 6.27 4.85
C LEU A 9 13.43 6.10 3.89
N ALA A 10 14.30 7.10 3.80
CA ALA A 10 15.50 7.00 2.98
C ALA A 10 16.43 5.91 3.50
N GLU A 11 16.59 5.79 4.81
CA GLU A 11 17.38 4.74 5.44
C GLU A 11 16.81 3.36 5.10
N ALA A 12 15.50 3.18 5.21
CA ALA A 12 14.86 1.92 4.87
C ALA A 12 15.05 1.58 3.39
N ALA A 13 14.94 2.58 2.51
CA ALA A 13 15.12 2.38 1.08
C ALA A 13 16.58 2.00 0.72
N ALA A 14 17.55 2.47 1.49
CA ALA A 14 18.96 2.21 1.26
C ALA A 14 19.44 0.88 1.85
N ALA A 15 18.59 0.17 2.61
CA ALA A 15 18.97 -1.06 3.30
C ALA A 15 19.18 -2.24 2.35
N GLY A 16 18.76 -2.14 1.09
CA GLY A 16 18.93 -3.18 0.09
C GLY A 16 18.55 -2.69 -1.29
N GLU A 17 18.68 -3.56 -2.29
CA GLU A 17 18.35 -3.21 -3.67
C GLU A 17 17.14 -3.98 -4.20
N ASP A 18 16.88 -5.16 -3.65
CA ASP A 18 15.77 -5.99 -4.09
C ASP A 18 14.44 -5.47 -3.56
N LEU A 19 13.40 -5.77 -4.29
CA LEU A 19 12.05 -5.30 -3.96
C LEU A 19 11.61 -5.71 -2.56
N GLU A 20 11.83 -6.96 -2.19
CA GLU A 20 11.37 -7.45 -0.88
C GLU A 20 12.04 -6.71 0.28
N THR A 21 13.37 -6.59 0.26
CA THR A 21 14.10 -5.93 1.34
C THR A 21 13.65 -4.48 1.49
N VAL A 22 13.57 -3.75 0.38
CA VAL A 22 13.15 -2.35 0.39
C VAL A 22 11.70 -2.22 0.83
N ALA A 23 10.81 -3.07 0.30
CA ALA A 23 9.40 -3.02 0.64
C ALA A 23 9.17 -3.28 2.13
N ARG A 24 9.79 -4.32 2.69
CA ARG A 24 9.60 -4.65 4.11
C ARG A 24 10.06 -3.51 5.02
N GLY A 25 11.19 -2.90 4.71
CA GLY A 25 11.67 -1.75 5.48
C GLY A 25 10.76 -0.55 5.39
N LEU A 26 10.30 -0.22 4.19
CA LEU A 26 9.40 0.90 3.98
C LEU A 26 8.03 0.68 4.64
N LEU A 27 7.47 -0.54 4.52
CA LEU A 27 6.18 -0.85 5.11
C LEU A 27 6.20 -0.70 6.64
N GLU A 28 7.26 -1.17 7.29
CA GLU A 28 7.40 -1.03 8.74
C GLU A 28 7.48 0.44 9.14
N ARG A 29 8.31 1.22 8.45
CA ARG A 29 8.46 2.65 8.75
C ARG A 29 7.18 3.43 8.48
N LEU A 30 6.49 3.11 7.39
CA LEU A 30 5.23 3.76 7.07
C LEU A 30 4.16 3.46 8.12
N ALA A 31 4.10 2.22 8.62
CA ALA A 31 3.18 1.88 9.71
C ALA A 31 3.47 2.72 10.94
N GLN A 32 4.74 2.88 11.30
CA GLN A 32 5.15 3.69 12.45
C GLN A 32 4.83 5.17 12.27
N LEU A 33 5.07 5.70 11.06
CA LEU A 33 4.87 7.11 10.77
C LEU A 33 3.41 7.49 10.59
N THR A 34 2.58 6.58 10.09
CA THR A 34 1.17 6.84 9.84
C THR A 34 0.28 6.47 11.01
N GLY A 35 0.69 5.49 11.82
CA GLY A 35 -0.16 4.91 12.86
C GLY A 35 -1.14 3.88 12.34
N LEU A 36 -1.06 3.51 11.06
CA LEU A 36 -1.95 2.51 10.47
C LEU A 36 -1.63 1.11 11.00
N SER A 37 -2.67 0.31 11.20
CA SER A 37 -2.53 -1.06 11.70
C SER A 37 -1.87 -2.00 10.71
N SER A 38 -2.07 -1.76 9.42
CA SER A 38 -1.52 -2.60 8.37
C SER A 38 -1.04 -1.73 7.21
N THR A 39 0.16 -2.04 6.70
CA THR A 39 0.68 -1.47 5.44
C THR A 39 1.08 -2.63 4.56
N TYR A 40 0.85 -2.51 3.26
CA TYR A 40 1.13 -3.62 2.35
C TYR A 40 1.39 -3.16 0.93
N LEU A 41 2.13 -4.00 0.20
CA LEU A 41 2.35 -3.86 -1.23
C LEU A 41 1.62 -5.00 -1.92
N ALA A 42 0.74 -4.65 -2.84
CA ALA A 42 -0.06 -5.62 -3.57
C ALA A 42 0.25 -5.56 -5.06
N GLU A 43 0.29 -6.73 -5.69
CA GLU A 43 0.38 -6.86 -7.13
C GLU A 43 -1.03 -7.05 -7.71
N THR A 44 -1.35 -6.30 -8.73
CA THR A 44 -2.64 -6.39 -9.40
C THR A 44 -2.52 -7.28 -10.63
N ARG A 45 -3.39 -8.28 -10.72
CA ARG A 45 -3.49 -9.20 -11.85
C ARG A 45 -4.84 -8.98 -12.50
N LEU A 46 -4.89 -8.04 -13.45
CA LEU A 46 -6.14 -7.57 -14.03
C LEU A 46 -6.93 -8.66 -14.75
N ARG A 47 -6.26 -9.53 -15.49
CA ARG A 47 -6.92 -10.61 -16.23
C ARG A 47 -7.65 -11.59 -15.32
N GLU A 48 -7.08 -11.85 -14.15
CA GLU A 48 -7.61 -12.79 -13.18
C GLU A 48 -8.56 -12.12 -12.18
N ASP A 49 -8.74 -10.80 -12.26
CA ASP A 49 -9.46 -10.00 -11.28
C ASP A 49 -8.93 -10.24 -9.87
N GLU A 50 -7.61 -10.21 -9.72
CA GLU A 50 -6.94 -10.48 -8.44
C GLU A 50 -6.07 -9.32 -7.99
N GLN A 51 -6.06 -9.11 -6.68
CA GLN A 51 -5.08 -8.33 -5.97
C GLN A 51 -4.33 -9.29 -5.04
N TYR A 52 -3.05 -9.48 -5.27
CA TYR A 52 -2.21 -10.42 -4.51
C TYR A 52 -1.34 -9.64 -3.52
N ILE A 53 -1.44 -10.00 -2.24
CA ILE A 53 -0.67 -9.33 -1.19
C ILE A 53 0.75 -9.89 -1.18
N LEU A 54 1.70 -9.12 -1.72
CA LEU A 54 3.10 -9.54 -1.80
C LEU A 54 3.79 -9.48 -0.44
N PHE A 55 3.75 -8.31 0.18
CA PHE A 55 4.41 -8.06 1.46
C PHE A 55 3.48 -7.23 2.32
N SER A 56 3.44 -7.52 3.62
CA SER A 56 2.65 -6.73 4.55
C SER A 56 3.37 -6.58 5.89
N TYR A 57 3.06 -5.48 6.57
CA TYR A 57 3.49 -5.26 7.94
C TYR A 57 2.24 -4.98 8.78
N ASN A 58 2.03 -5.78 9.81
CA ASN A 58 0.85 -5.69 10.66
C ASN A 58 1.29 -5.46 12.11
N SER A 59 0.88 -4.33 12.69
CA SER A 59 1.22 -3.98 14.06
C SER A 59 0.13 -4.38 15.06
N SER A 60 -1.02 -4.84 14.57
CA SER A 60 -2.18 -5.18 15.38
C SER A 60 -2.61 -6.61 15.13
N GLN A 61 -3.06 -7.31 16.20
CA GLN A 61 -3.63 -8.64 16.05
C GLN A 61 -5.12 -8.59 15.75
N ILE A 62 -5.75 -7.44 15.97
CA ILE A 62 -7.18 -7.26 15.74
C ILE A 62 -7.46 -7.05 14.25
N PHE A 63 -6.56 -6.34 13.57
CA PHE A 63 -6.67 -6.08 12.13
C PHE A 63 -5.39 -6.55 11.46
N HIS A 64 -5.52 -7.52 10.55
CA HIS A 64 -4.38 -8.17 9.94
C HIS A 64 -4.65 -8.47 8.46
N ILE A 65 -3.75 -8.00 7.60
CA ILE A 65 -3.79 -8.32 6.17
C ILE A 65 -2.60 -9.25 5.89
N PRO A 66 -2.86 -10.55 5.71
CA PRO A 66 -1.78 -11.53 5.56
C PRO A 66 -1.17 -11.52 4.17
N GLU A 67 0.12 -11.85 4.10
CA GLU A 67 0.80 -12.06 2.83
C GLU A 67 0.30 -13.33 2.15
N GLY A 68 0.40 -13.36 0.83
CA GLY A 68 0.10 -14.54 0.04
C GLY A 68 -1.36 -14.78 -0.24
N VAL A 69 -2.25 -13.90 0.23
CA VAL A 69 -3.68 -14.02 -0.06
C VAL A 69 -4.03 -13.21 -1.30
N THR A 70 -5.08 -13.64 -1.98
CA THR A 70 -5.65 -12.88 -3.09
C THR A 70 -7.01 -12.34 -2.69
N LEU A 71 -7.29 -11.12 -3.16
CA LEU A 71 -8.58 -10.47 -3.00
C LEU A 71 -9.11 -10.15 -4.40
N PRO A 72 -10.43 -10.13 -4.60
CA PRO A 72 -10.96 -9.71 -5.91
C PRO A 72 -10.65 -8.24 -6.15
N TRP A 73 -9.95 -7.95 -7.24
CA TRP A 73 -9.56 -6.59 -7.59
C TRP A 73 -10.79 -5.68 -7.75
N SER A 74 -11.83 -6.20 -8.41
CA SER A 74 -13.06 -5.43 -8.64
C SER A 74 -13.74 -4.96 -7.36
N GLU A 75 -13.49 -5.63 -6.24
CA GLU A 75 -14.10 -5.32 -4.94
C GLU A 75 -13.12 -4.64 -3.97
N ALA A 76 -11.86 -4.51 -4.35
CA ALA A 76 -10.84 -3.91 -3.49
C ALA A 76 -10.94 -2.40 -3.47
N VAL A 77 -10.61 -1.79 -2.34
CA VAL A 77 -10.61 -0.32 -2.21
C VAL A 77 -9.64 0.31 -3.21
N CYS A 78 -8.48 -0.32 -3.42
CA CYS A 78 -7.44 0.17 -4.31
C CYS A 78 -7.94 0.41 -5.74
N ARG A 79 -8.84 -0.41 -6.22
CA ARG A 79 -9.42 -0.24 -7.55
C ARG A 79 -10.10 1.12 -7.69
N PHE A 80 -10.89 1.50 -6.69
CA PHE A 80 -11.62 2.76 -6.72
C PHE A 80 -10.64 3.95 -6.69
N VAL A 81 -9.55 3.82 -5.94
CA VAL A 81 -8.50 4.86 -5.90
C VAL A 81 -7.84 5.01 -7.26
N VAL A 82 -7.48 3.90 -7.90
CA VAL A 82 -6.86 3.91 -9.23
C VAL A 82 -7.81 4.54 -10.26
N GLU A 83 -9.12 4.37 -10.07
CA GLU A 83 -10.13 4.94 -10.97
C GLU A 83 -10.53 6.38 -10.63
N GLY A 84 -9.84 7.02 -9.69
CA GLY A 84 -10.02 8.45 -9.41
C GLY A 84 -10.57 8.82 -8.05
N ALA A 85 -10.86 7.85 -7.17
CA ALA A 85 -11.27 8.15 -5.81
C ALA A 85 -10.08 8.70 -5.01
N PRO A 86 -10.33 9.37 -3.88
CA PRO A 86 -9.25 9.94 -3.07
C PRO A 86 -8.26 8.88 -2.58
N ASN A 87 -6.97 9.23 -2.58
CA ASN A 87 -5.91 8.34 -2.13
C ASN A 87 -5.99 8.04 -0.62
N TYR A 88 -6.61 8.91 0.14
CA TYR A 88 -6.68 8.81 1.58
C TYR A 88 -8.09 9.16 2.06
N SER A 89 -8.64 8.32 2.96
CA SER A 89 -9.92 8.61 3.60
C SER A 89 -9.91 8.08 5.04
N LYS A 90 -10.47 8.87 5.95
CA LYS A 90 -10.72 8.46 7.34
C LYS A 90 -12.15 7.93 7.52
N ASP A 91 -12.94 7.96 6.47
CA ASP A 91 -14.31 7.47 6.51
C ASP A 91 -14.59 6.61 5.28
N VAL A 92 -13.95 5.45 5.25
CA VAL A 92 -14.03 4.51 4.14
C VAL A 92 -15.46 4.05 3.85
N PRO A 93 -16.32 3.78 4.85
CA PRO A 93 -17.70 3.40 4.54
C PRO A 93 -18.45 4.45 3.72
N LYS A 94 -18.15 5.72 3.92
CA LYS A 94 -18.77 6.80 3.17
C LYS A 94 -18.08 7.03 1.82
N ALA A 95 -16.74 6.98 1.80
CA ALA A 95 -15.96 7.27 0.60
C ALA A 95 -15.99 6.11 -0.41
N PHE A 96 -16.08 4.87 0.08
CA PHE A 96 -16.02 3.67 -0.76
C PHE A 96 -17.18 2.71 -0.45
N PRO A 97 -18.42 3.17 -0.62
CA PRO A 97 -19.60 2.34 -0.23
C PRO A 97 -19.75 1.09 -1.05
N LYS A 98 -19.11 1.01 -2.22
CA LYS A 98 -19.25 -0.13 -3.13
C LYS A 98 -18.17 -1.21 -2.91
N SER A 99 -17.18 -0.96 -2.04
CA SER A 99 -16.14 -1.95 -1.79
C SER A 99 -16.62 -3.00 -0.78
N SER A 100 -16.86 -4.22 -1.25
CA SER A 100 -17.23 -5.33 -0.37
C SER A 100 -16.05 -5.75 0.51
N VAL A 101 -14.82 -5.62 0.01
CA VAL A 101 -13.62 -5.92 0.79
C VAL A 101 -13.51 -4.97 1.98
N ALA A 102 -13.76 -3.67 1.76
CA ALA A 102 -13.73 -2.69 2.84
C ALA A 102 -14.75 -3.01 3.92
N ARG A 103 -15.96 -3.41 3.52
CA ARG A 103 -17.01 -3.77 4.48
C ARG A 103 -16.67 -5.04 5.25
N LEU A 104 -16.19 -6.05 4.54
CA LEU A 104 -15.83 -7.33 5.15
C LEU A 104 -14.73 -7.17 6.19
N LEU A 105 -13.72 -6.36 5.89
CA LEU A 105 -12.58 -6.13 6.78
C LEU A 105 -12.84 -5.00 7.78
N GLU A 106 -13.98 -4.33 7.68
CA GLU A 106 -14.34 -3.20 8.54
C GLU A 106 -13.29 -2.09 8.52
N ILE A 107 -12.80 -1.77 7.33
CA ILE A 107 -11.79 -0.71 7.15
C ILE A 107 -12.46 0.65 7.34
N ARG A 108 -11.90 1.47 8.22
CA ARG A 108 -12.33 2.84 8.42
C ARG A 108 -11.39 3.85 7.80
N THR A 109 -10.08 3.64 7.95
CA THR A 109 -9.06 4.49 7.36
C THR A 109 -8.32 3.71 6.30
N PHE A 110 -8.12 4.33 5.14
CA PHE A 110 -7.42 3.70 4.03
C PHE A 110 -6.61 4.72 3.25
N VAL A 111 -5.41 4.30 2.83
CA VAL A 111 -4.56 5.09 1.94
C VAL A 111 -3.99 4.16 0.89
N SER A 112 -3.90 4.65 -0.35
CA SER A 112 -3.38 3.86 -1.46
C SER A 112 -2.75 4.75 -2.52
N TYR A 113 -1.61 4.32 -3.03
CA TYR A 113 -0.95 4.96 -4.17
C TYR A 113 -0.60 3.90 -5.19
N PRO A 114 -0.84 4.16 -6.48
CA PRO A 114 -0.49 3.21 -7.52
C PRO A 114 1.03 3.07 -7.65
N VAL A 115 1.46 1.86 -7.98
CA VAL A 115 2.87 1.55 -8.22
C VAL A 115 3.01 1.18 -9.68
N PHE A 116 3.88 1.92 -10.39
CA PHE A 116 4.20 1.64 -11.79
C PHE A 116 5.62 1.11 -11.87
N ALA A 117 5.79 0.04 -12.64
CA ALA A 117 7.11 -0.55 -12.87
C ALA A 117 7.99 0.41 -13.67
N ALA A 118 9.28 0.10 -13.76
CA ALA A 118 10.24 0.94 -14.49
C ALA A 118 9.88 1.12 -15.96
N ASP A 119 9.16 0.17 -16.55
CA ASP A 119 8.68 0.25 -17.94
C ASP A 119 7.40 1.10 -18.09
N GLY A 120 6.92 1.71 -16.99
CA GLY A 120 5.73 2.54 -16.97
C GLY A 120 4.42 1.77 -16.85
N LYS A 121 4.46 0.44 -16.81
CA LYS A 121 3.25 -0.37 -16.70
C LYS A 121 2.78 -0.44 -15.25
N PHE A 122 1.45 -0.43 -15.08
CA PHE A 122 0.84 -0.56 -13.78
C PHE A 122 1.18 -1.92 -13.16
N PHE A 123 1.73 -1.90 -11.95
CA PHE A 123 2.11 -3.10 -11.23
C PHE A 123 1.11 -3.46 -10.14
N GLY A 124 0.73 -2.47 -9.35
CA GLY A 124 -0.13 -2.69 -8.20
C GLY A 124 -0.23 -1.45 -7.33
N THR A 125 -0.35 -1.65 -6.02
CA THR A 125 -0.62 -0.55 -5.10
C THR A 125 0.17 -0.68 -3.80
N LEU A 126 0.59 0.47 -3.28
CA LEU A 126 1.15 0.59 -1.93
C LEU A 126 0.02 1.12 -1.04
N CYS A 127 -0.35 0.36 -0.03
CA CYS A 127 -1.56 0.62 0.74
C CYS A 127 -1.33 0.60 2.25
N GLY A 128 -2.26 1.24 2.95
CA GLY A 128 -2.35 1.15 4.40
C GLY A 128 -3.80 1.19 4.84
N ALA A 129 -4.12 0.50 5.92
CA ALA A 129 -5.49 0.38 6.40
C ALA A 129 -5.57 0.20 7.90
N SER A 130 -6.71 0.64 8.48
CA SER A 130 -7.02 0.46 9.89
C SER A 130 -8.53 0.40 10.09
N LYS A 131 -8.97 -0.28 11.14
CA LYS A 131 -10.38 -0.27 11.58
C LYS A 131 -10.74 1.04 12.27
N GLY A 132 -9.76 1.69 12.91
CA GLY A 132 -9.95 2.96 13.59
C GLY A 132 -9.74 4.15 12.66
N GLU A 133 -10.12 5.32 13.16
CA GLU A 133 -9.87 6.58 12.46
C GLU A 133 -8.44 7.02 12.73
N VAL A 134 -7.67 7.26 11.67
CA VAL A 134 -6.26 7.65 11.77
C VAL A 134 -6.03 8.91 10.96
N ASP A 135 -5.51 9.94 11.61
CA ASP A 135 -5.11 11.19 10.94
C ASP A 135 -3.69 11.04 10.41
N ILE A 136 -3.53 11.31 9.11
CA ILE A 136 -2.22 11.28 8.46
C ILE A 136 -1.93 12.66 7.89
N GLU A 137 -0.80 13.23 8.28
CA GLU A 137 -0.39 14.56 7.78
C GLU A 137 -0.06 14.51 6.29
N ASN A 138 -0.30 15.62 5.60
CA ASN A 138 -0.04 15.71 4.16
C ASN A 138 1.41 15.41 3.81
N GLU A 139 2.36 15.81 4.65
CA GLU A 139 3.78 15.52 4.43
C GLU A 139 4.03 14.02 4.37
N ILE A 140 3.39 13.27 5.27
CA ILE A 140 3.55 11.80 5.29
C ILE A 140 2.88 11.17 4.08
N LEU A 141 1.71 11.69 3.66
CA LEU A 141 1.05 11.20 2.44
C LEU A 141 1.93 11.40 1.21
N GLU A 142 2.59 12.56 1.10
CA GLU A 142 3.50 12.82 -0.02
C GLU A 142 4.72 11.91 0.02
N LEU A 143 5.25 11.62 1.20
CA LEU A 143 6.35 10.68 1.35
C LEU A 143 5.93 9.27 0.95
N MET A 144 4.70 8.88 1.27
CA MET A 144 4.17 7.58 0.87
C MET A 144 4.04 7.48 -0.65
N ARG A 145 3.62 8.57 -1.31
CA ARG A 145 3.60 8.64 -2.77
C ARG A 145 5.00 8.43 -3.35
N GLU A 146 6.00 9.06 -2.76
CA GLU A 146 7.39 8.88 -3.19
C GLU A 146 7.87 7.45 -2.98
N CYS A 147 7.45 6.81 -1.88
CA CYS A 147 7.75 5.40 -1.64
C CYS A 147 7.15 4.50 -2.72
N ALA A 148 5.94 4.78 -3.15
CA ALA A 148 5.29 4.02 -4.23
C ALA A 148 6.11 4.10 -5.52
N ARG A 149 6.61 5.30 -5.85
CA ARG A 149 7.46 5.50 -7.03
C ARG A 149 8.76 4.72 -6.90
N LEU A 150 9.38 4.79 -5.74
CA LEU A 150 10.64 4.11 -5.47
C LEU A 150 10.49 2.59 -5.56
N LEU A 151 9.41 2.04 -4.99
CA LEU A 151 9.13 0.62 -5.08
C LEU A 151 8.93 0.18 -6.53
N GLY A 152 8.25 1.00 -7.33
CA GLY A 152 8.07 0.71 -8.75
C GLY A 152 9.39 0.56 -9.50
N GLN A 153 10.40 1.34 -9.12
CA GLN A 153 11.74 1.24 -9.72
C GLN A 153 12.44 -0.07 -9.39
N ARG A 154 12.00 -0.76 -8.35
CA ARG A 154 12.56 -2.04 -7.93
C ARG A 154 11.81 -3.24 -8.51
N VAL A 155 10.72 -2.98 -9.26
CA VAL A 155 9.97 -4.07 -9.89
C VAL A 155 10.69 -4.49 -11.16
N HIS A 156 11.15 -5.73 -11.18
CA HIS A 156 11.79 -6.32 -12.35
C HIS A 156 10.88 -7.39 -12.92
N ARG A 157 10.43 -7.17 -14.14
CA ARG A 157 9.62 -8.13 -14.86
C ARG A 157 10.48 -8.82 -15.91
N THR A 158 10.41 -10.15 -15.94
CA THR A 158 11.10 -10.92 -16.97
C THR A 158 10.36 -10.72 -18.30
N PRO A 159 11.10 -10.44 -19.41
CA PRO A 159 10.47 -10.28 -20.72
C PRO A 159 9.70 -11.52 -21.17
N ALA A 160 10.10 -12.68 -20.71
CA ALA A 160 9.44 -13.94 -21.06
C ALA A 160 8.15 -14.19 -20.29
N ASN A 161 7.77 -13.29 -19.41
CA ASN A 161 6.58 -13.43 -18.57
C ASN A 161 5.64 -12.25 -18.82
N PRO A 162 5.01 -12.20 -19.99
CA PRO A 162 4.13 -11.11 -20.38
C PRO A 162 2.87 -11.04 -19.54
#